data_1b7289f856b5f6fcf059a0a787b7ff96
#
_entry.id   1b7289f856b5f6fcf059a0a787b7ff96
#
_cell.length_a   1.000
_cell.length_b   1.000
_cell.length_c   1.000
_cell.angle_alpha   90.00
_cell.angle_beta   90.00
_cell.angle_gamma   90.00
#
_symmetry.space_group_name_H-M   'P 1'
#
loop_
_entity.id
_entity.type
_entity.pdbx_description
1 polymer ?
#
loop_
_entity_poly.entity_id
_entity_poly.type
_entity_poly.pdbx_seq_one_letter_code
_entity_poly.pdbx_strand_id
1 'polypeptide(L)' 'MSQELTYEQALEKLDEKLKVLEDGELSLEDALKAVDEARVYLKICTERLEAAKKKIEIRAEDTNL' A
#
# COMPACT_ATOMS: atom_id res chain seq x y z
N MET A 1 6.94 -11.00 -17.39
CA MET A 1 6.98 -11.07 -16.42
C MET A 1 6.39 -10.11 -15.71
N SER A 2 5.67 -10.29 -14.99
CA SER A 2 4.99 -9.39 -14.32
C SER A 2 5.77 -8.73 -13.30
N GLN A 3 5.66 -7.50 -13.19
CA GLN A 3 6.34 -6.83 -12.19
C GLN A 3 5.35 -6.49 -11.16
N GLU A 4 4.15 -6.99 -11.23
CA GLU A 4 3.17 -6.60 -10.28
C GLU A 4 3.36 -7.24 -8.94
N LEU A 5 3.23 -6.48 -7.89
CA LEU A 5 3.35 -7.01 -6.56
C LEU A 5 2.00 -7.47 -6.08
N THR A 6 1.98 -8.49 -5.26
CA THR A 6 0.74 -8.89 -4.63
C THR A 6 0.48 -7.91 -3.50
N TYR A 7 -0.73 -7.96 -2.95
CA TYR A 7 -1.07 -7.10 -1.84
C TYR A 7 -0.10 -7.31 -0.68
N GLU A 8 0.19 -8.57 -0.37
CA GLU A 8 1.10 -8.86 0.73
C GLU A 8 2.49 -8.32 0.49
N GLN A 9 2.97 -8.45 -0.74
CA GLN A 9 4.30 -7.96 -1.04
C GLN A 9 4.34 -6.44 -0.96
N ALA A 10 3.31 -5.79 -1.46
CA ALA A 10 3.27 -4.34 -1.42
C ALA A 10 3.16 -3.85 0.01
N LEU A 11 2.39 -4.55 0.83
CA LEU A 11 2.22 -4.18 2.20
C LEU A 11 3.55 -4.30 2.95
N GLU A 12 4.30 -5.34 2.64
CA GLU A 12 5.58 -5.54 3.25
C GLU A 12 6.53 -4.41 2.89
N LYS A 13 6.53 -4.01 1.62
CA LYS A 13 7.38 -2.93 1.20
C LYS A 13 6.96 -1.62 1.83
N LEU A 14 5.66 -1.41 1.95
CA LEU A 14 5.15 -0.21 2.56
C LEU A 14 5.60 -0.15 4.02
N ASP A 15 5.51 -1.27 4.70
CA ASP A 15 5.89 -1.34 6.10
C ASP A 15 7.38 -1.01 6.26
N GLU A 16 8.21 -1.48 5.36
CA GLU A 16 9.62 -1.19 5.42
C GLU A 16 9.87 0.32 5.31
N LYS A 17 9.14 0.98 4.41
CA LYS A 17 9.33 2.40 4.23
C LYS A 17 8.85 3.18 5.45
N LEU A 18 7.78 2.71 6.05
CA LEU A 18 7.27 3.38 7.22
C LEU A 18 8.23 3.25 8.40
N LYS A 19 8.88 2.10 8.50
CA LYS A 19 9.84 1.91 9.58
C LYS A 19 11.03 2.82 9.42
N VAL A 20 11.46 3.01 8.18
CA VAL A 20 12.56 3.91 7.92
C VAL A 20 12.19 5.32 8.35
N LEU A 21 10.95 5.73 8.08
CA LEU A 21 10.50 7.04 8.47
C LEU A 21 10.39 7.18 9.99
N GLU A 22 9.95 6.12 10.64
CA GLU A 22 9.80 6.15 12.07
C GLU A 22 11.13 6.26 12.78
N ASP A 23 12.16 5.77 12.13
CA ASP A 23 13.46 5.80 12.74
C ASP A 23 13.91 7.21 12.97
N GLY A 24 13.48 8.11 12.12
CA GLY A 24 13.78 9.50 12.33
C GLY A 24 15.20 9.89 12.09
N GLU A 25 15.99 9.04 11.49
CA GLU A 25 17.35 9.39 11.24
C GLU A 25 17.62 9.83 9.83
N LEU A 26 16.62 10.07 9.06
CA LEU A 26 16.81 10.46 7.68
C LEU A 26 16.90 11.97 7.56
N SER A 27 17.60 12.40 6.54
CA SER A 27 17.58 13.82 6.22
C SER A 27 16.21 14.08 5.63
N LEU A 28 15.85 15.33 5.55
CA LEU A 28 14.55 15.66 4.98
C LEU A 28 14.44 15.14 3.55
N GLU A 29 15.50 15.29 2.80
CA GLU A 29 15.49 14.83 1.43
C GLU A 29 15.25 13.34 1.33
N ASP A 30 15.91 12.56 2.16
CA ASP A 30 15.74 11.13 2.15
C ASP A 30 14.37 10.75 2.66
N ALA A 31 13.85 11.51 3.61
CA ALA A 31 12.53 11.23 4.13
C ALA A 31 11.47 11.43 3.05
N LEU A 32 11.63 12.48 2.24
CA LEU A 32 10.69 12.73 1.18
C LEU A 32 10.72 11.63 0.14
N LYS A 33 11.92 11.11 -0.12
CA LYS A 33 12.06 10.03 -1.06
C LYS A 33 11.34 8.80 -0.54
N ALA A 34 11.49 8.53 0.75
CA ALA A 34 10.84 7.36 1.34
C ALA A 34 9.32 7.52 1.27
N VAL A 35 8.83 8.73 1.47
CA VAL A 35 7.40 8.98 1.39
C VAL A 35 6.90 8.72 -0.03
N ASP A 36 7.66 9.18 -1.03
CA ASP A 36 7.24 8.95 -2.39
C ASP A 36 7.18 7.47 -2.71
N GLU A 37 8.15 6.72 -2.24
CA GLU A 37 8.15 5.30 -2.47
C GLU A 37 7.01 4.62 -1.72
N ALA A 38 6.73 5.09 -0.51
CA ALA A 38 5.65 4.52 0.26
C ALA A 38 4.33 4.73 -0.45
N ARG A 39 4.16 5.87 -1.11
CA ARG A 39 2.93 6.14 -1.82
C ARG A 39 2.69 5.18 -2.95
N VAL A 40 3.75 4.77 -3.62
CA VAL A 40 3.62 3.82 -4.71
C VAL A 40 3.09 2.50 -4.17
N TYR A 41 3.66 2.02 -3.07
CA TYR A 41 3.22 0.76 -2.52
C TYR A 41 1.82 0.87 -1.92
N LEU A 42 1.52 2.03 -1.36
CA LEU A 42 0.18 2.25 -0.82
C LEU A 42 -0.85 2.18 -1.94
N LYS A 43 -0.51 2.75 -3.08
CA LYS A 43 -1.43 2.74 -4.20
C LYS A 43 -1.68 1.32 -4.66
N ILE A 44 -0.64 0.51 -4.72
CA ILE A 44 -0.80 -0.87 -5.13
C ILE A 44 -1.70 -1.61 -4.15
N CYS A 45 -1.49 -1.40 -2.85
CA CYS A 45 -2.30 -2.03 -1.85
C CYS A 45 -3.76 -1.62 -1.99
N THR A 46 -3.99 -0.33 -2.21
CA THR A 46 -5.34 0.17 -2.35
C THR A 46 -6.03 -0.42 -3.57
N GLU A 47 -5.30 -0.51 -4.66
CA GLU A 47 -5.88 -1.05 -5.87
C GLU A 47 -6.23 -2.53 -5.70
N ARG A 48 -5.36 -3.26 -5.02
CA ARG A 48 -5.65 -4.67 -4.81
C ARG A 48 -6.84 -4.85 -3.89
N LEU A 49 -6.94 -4.01 -2.88
CA LEU A 49 -8.05 -4.10 -1.96
C LEU A 49 -9.35 -3.74 -2.66
N GLU A 50 -9.31 -2.75 -3.52
CA GLU A 50 -10.51 -2.37 -4.23
C GLU A 50 -10.96 -3.45 -5.19
N ALA A 51 -10.01 -4.11 -5.81
CA ALA A 51 -10.35 -5.20 -6.71
C ALA A 51 -11.02 -6.33 -5.94
N ALA A 52 -10.50 -6.63 -4.76
CA ALA A 52 -11.07 -7.68 -3.96
C ALA A 52 -12.43 -7.26 -3.43
N LYS A 53 -12.56 -5.99 -3.08
CA LYS A 53 -13.79 -5.49 -2.55
C LYS A 53 -14.92 -5.59 -3.57
N LYS A 54 -14.62 -5.34 -4.83
CA LYS A 54 -15.62 -5.44 -5.84
C LYS A 54 -16.19 -6.83 -5.94
N LYS A 55 -15.39 -7.83 -5.76
CA LYS A 55 -15.87 -9.17 -5.82
C LYS A 55 -16.76 -9.48 -4.64
N ILE A 56 -16.46 -8.88 -3.51
CA ILE A 56 -17.25 -9.14 -2.34
C ILE A 56 -18.51 -8.31 -2.34
N GLU A 57 -18.43 -7.12 -2.91
CA GLU A 57 -19.55 -6.26 -2.92
C GLU A 57 -20.76 -6.83 -3.55
N ILE A 58 -20.62 -7.70 -4.44
CA ILE A 58 -21.72 -8.31 -5.06
C ILE A 58 -22.63 -8.92 -4.07
N ARG A 59 -22.16 -9.43 -2.96
CA ARG A 59 -22.98 -9.99 -2.01
C ARG A 59 -23.09 -9.12 -0.87
N ALA A 60 -22.21 -8.26 -0.60
CA ALA A 60 -22.30 -7.48 0.59
C ALA A 60 -23.10 -6.23 0.42
N GLU A 61 -23.46 -5.90 -0.74
CA GLU A 61 -24.16 -4.70 -0.88
C GLU A 61 -25.37 -4.65 -0.16
N ASP A 62 -25.93 -5.71 0.16
CA ASP A 62 -27.07 -5.67 0.88
C ASP A 62 -26.81 -5.26 2.21
N THR A 63 -25.74 -5.38 2.74
CA THR A 63 -25.59 -5.10 4.09
C THR A 63 -25.23 -3.75 4.23
N ASN A 64 -25.21 -3.01 3.36
CA ASN A 64 -24.84 -1.82 3.47
C ASN A 64 -25.17 -1.15 4.41
N LEU A 65 -25.18 -0.96 4.93
CA LEU A 65 -25.45 -0.34 5.95
C LEU A 65 -25.66 0.82 5.89
#